data_358ade1b961d4c3e8fff3baff20b7c2a
#
_entry.id   358ade1b961d4c3e8fff3baff20b7c2a
#
_cell.length_a   1.000
_cell.length_b   1.000
_cell.length_c   1.000
_cell.angle_alpha   90.00
_cell.angle_beta   90.00
_cell.angle_gamma   90.00
#
_symmetry.space_group_name_H-M   'P 1'
#
loop_
_entity.id
_entity.type
_entity.pdbx_description
1 polymer ?
#
loop_
_entity_poly.entity_id
_entity_poly.type
_entity_poly.pdbx_seq_one_letter_code
_entity_poly.pdbx_strand_id
1 'polypeptide(L)'
;MTEDTLDKIINLSEKNPEKIASFLSSPINIKEEEIYNTGIFGIGLTPFYTVLAIWVGVLLMSSLLSVEAEEFEGEKKLTHLQVYFGKLFLFLSIAIIQGLIVTLGDVFILGIKPASMGLLILFTIITAITFTFIIYTLVSIFGNLGKAIAVVIMVFQIAGAGGIYPIQTNPKIFGVLQPLWPFTYAIAGFREAIAGPVQAAVIKNLGALFIFSIGSLLLVVLKKPLHKVTEYMNDKFIETGL
;
A
#
# COMPACT_ATOMS: atom_id res chain seq x y z
N MET A 1 8.43 -50.00 2.91
CA MET A 1 8.66 -49.91 4.34
C MET A 1 9.28 -51.22 4.70
N THR A 2 10.58 -51.28 5.03
CA THR A 2 11.32 -52.52 5.27
C THR A 2 11.01 -53.02 6.68
N GLU A 3 10.98 -54.37 6.88
CA GLU A 3 10.76 -55.04 8.18
C GLU A 3 11.63 -54.41 9.30
N ASP A 4 12.86 -54.07 8.99
CA ASP A 4 13.83 -53.42 9.88
C ASP A 4 13.35 -52.02 10.41
N THR A 5 12.50 -51.33 9.67
CA THR A 5 11.90 -50.04 10.05
C THR A 5 10.72 -50.23 11.00
N LEU A 6 9.93 -51.28 10.79
CA LEU A 6 8.83 -51.70 11.64
C LEU A 6 9.32 -52.15 12.99
N ASP A 7 10.35 -52.99 13.03
CA ASP A 7 10.97 -53.49 14.31
C ASP A 7 11.62 -52.36 15.13
N LYS A 8 12.20 -51.36 14.46
CA LYS A 8 12.69 -50.15 15.13
C LYS A 8 11.57 -49.29 15.75
N ILE A 9 10.46 -49.17 15.06
CA ILE A 9 9.28 -48.41 15.55
C ILE A 9 8.63 -49.17 16.71
N ILE A 10 8.50 -50.49 16.64
CA ILE A 10 7.94 -51.32 17.70
C ILE A 10 8.84 -51.27 18.95
N ASN A 11 10.16 -51.41 18.81
CA ASN A 11 11.12 -51.35 19.90
C ASN A 11 11.17 -49.96 20.57
N LEU A 12 11.00 -48.86 19.79
CA LEU A 12 10.88 -47.52 20.32
C LEU A 12 9.55 -47.32 21.07
N SER A 13 8.47 -47.96 20.58
CA SER A 13 7.15 -47.89 21.19
C SER A 13 7.07 -48.55 22.55
N GLU A 14 7.74 -49.70 22.71
CA GLU A 14 7.81 -50.43 24.00
C GLU A 14 8.67 -49.74 25.04
N LYS A 15 9.73 -48.99 24.63
CA LYS A 15 10.66 -48.33 25.55
C LYS A 15 10.21 -46.96 26.04
N ASN A 16 9.33 -46.28 25.35
CA ASN A 16 8.91 -44.92 25.77
C ASN A 16 7.56 -44.48 25.13
N PRO A 17 6.41 -45.04 25.61
CA PRO A 17 5.11 -44.78 25.07
C PRO A 17 4.72 -43.30 25.11
N GLU A 18 5.20 -42.55 26.13
CA GLU A 18 4.95 -41.09 26.24
C GLU A 18 5.64 -40.27 25.14
N LYS A 19 6.89 -40.65 24.76
CA LYS A 19 7.61 -39.98 23.66
C LYS A 19 6.98 -40.24 22.30
N ILE A 20 6.41 -41.43 22.11
CA ILE A 20 5.70 -41.73 20.86
C ILE A 20 4.34 -41.08 20.81
N ALA A 21 3.61 -41.05 21.94
CA ALA A 21 2.37 -40.30 22.00
C ALA A 21 2.60 -38.79 21.71
N SER A 22 3.67 -38.21 22.25
CA SER A 22 4.04 -36.81 21.93
C SER A 22 4.48 -36.63 20.48
N PHE A 23 5.20 -37.60 19.89
CA PHE A 23 5.59 -37.53 18.47
C PHE A 23 4.40 -37.74 17.52
N LEU A 24 3.45 -38.61 17.88
CA LEU A 24 2.22 -38.80 17.09
C LEU A 24 1.24 -37.64 17.24
N SER A 25 1.20 -36.97 18.38
CA SER A 25 0.38 -35.80 18.61
C SER A 25 0.98 -34.55 17.97
N SER A 26 2.30 -34.48 17.78
CA SER A 26 3.00 -33.34 17.20
C SER A 26 4.23 -33.82 16.42
N PRO A 27 4.04 -34.43 15.22
CA PRO A 27 5.12 -35.07 14.44
C PRO A 27 6.12 -34.04 13.86
N ILE A 28 5.79 -32.76 13.92
CA ILE A 28 6.61 -31.65 13.43
C ILE A 28 6.94 -30.74 14.62
N ASN A 29 8.22 -30.56 14.87
CA ASN A 29 8.69 -29.56 15.84
C ASN A 29 8.82 -28.22 15.05
N ILE A 30 7.81 -27.38 15.14
CA ILE A 30 7.83 -26.06 14.51
C ILE A 30 8.68 -25.17 15.41
N LYS A 31 9.90 -24.85 14.95
CA LYS A 31 10.70 -23.80 15.56
C LYS A 31 10.26 -22.47 14.94
N GLU A 32 9.43 -21.75 15.66
CA GLU A 32 8.98 -20.43 15.26
C GLU A 32 10.09 -19.42 15.60
N GLU A 33 10.73 -18.86 14.59
CA GLU A 33 11.65 -17.73 14.75
C GLU A 33 10.90 -16.47 14.35
N GLU A 34 10.42 -15.72 15.33
CA GLU A 34 9.82 -14.42 15.12
C GLU A 34 10.86 -13.41 14.62
N ILE A 35 10.88 -13.13 13.33
CA ILE A 35 11.75 -12.09 12.73
C ILE A 35 11.29 -10.70 13.19
N TYR A 36 9.97 -10.51 13.34
CA TYR A 36 9.35 -9.29 13.83
C TYR A 36 8.33 -9.64 14.91
N ASN A 37 8.68 -9.38 16.16
CA ASN A 37 7.74 -9.58 17.28
C ASN A 37 6.74 -8.41 17.32
N THR A 38 5.57 -8.61 16.73
CA THR A 38 4.48 -7.62 16.77
C THR A 38 3.49 -7.87 17.91
N GLY A 39 3.66 -8.94 18.68
CA GLY A 39 2.87 -9.32 19.84
C GLY A 39 1.43 -9.73 19.50
N ILE A 40 0.62 -8.80 18.99
CA ILE A 40 -0.78 -9.05 18.65
C ILE A 40 -0.95 -9.01 17.11
N PHE A 41 -1.67 -9.99 16.56
CA PHE A 41 -1.93 -10.10 15.11
C PHE A 41 -2.45 -8.79 14.48
N GLY A 42 -3.33 -8.06 15.17
CA GLY A 42 -3.84 -6.78 14.70
C GLY A 42 -2.74 -5.73 14.48
N ILE A 43 -1.72 -5.69 15.32
CA ILE A 43 -0.57 -4.79 15.18
C ILE A 43 0.22 -5.12 13.91
N GLY A 44 0.40 -6.41 13.59
CA GLY A 44 1.07 -6.88 12.38
C GLY A 44 0.36 -6.46 11.08
N LEU A 45 -0.97 -6.26 11.12
CA LEU A 45 -1.77 -5.83 9.99
C LEU A 45 -1.84 -4.30 9.83
N THR A 46 -1.49 -3.52 10.86
CA THR A 46 -1.57 -2.05 10.81
C THR A 46 -0.85 -1.43 9.63
N PRO A 47 0.38 -1.83 9.25
CA PRO A 47 1.05 -1.28 8.08
C PRO A 47 0.19 -1.33 6.81
N PHE A 48 -0.54 -2.41 6.61
CA PHE A 48 -1.42 -2.56 5.46
C PHE A 48 -2.63 -1.64 5.55
N TYR A 49 -3.33 -1.61 6.70
CA TYR A 49 -4.54 -0.81 6.85
C TYR A 49 -4.25 0.69 6.86
N THR A 50 -3.14 1.12 7.43
CA THR A 50 -2.71 2.53 7.40
C THR A 50 -2.41 2.98 5.97
N VAL A 51 -1.67 2.18 5.20
CA VAL A 51 -1.39 2.47 3.79
C VAL A 51 -2.68 2.50 2.96
N LEU A 52 -3.59 1.55 3.19
CA LEU A 52 -4.91 1.52 2.55
C LEU A 52 -5.74 2.76 2.90
N ALA A 53 -5.76 3.15 4.18
CA ALA A 53 -6.51 4.33 4.64
C ALA A 53 -5.99 5.62 3.99
N ILE A 54 -4.67 5.77 3.82
CA ILE A 54 -4.08 6.92 3.12
C ILE A 54 -4.53 6.95 1.65
N TRP A 55 -4.51 5.81 0.94
CA TRP A 55 -4.97 5.74 -0.44
C TRP A 55 -6.44 6.08 -0.59
N VAL A 56 -7.30 5.43 0.21
CA VAL A 56 -8.75 5.66 0.19
C VAL A 56 -9.07 7.11 0.53
N GLY A 57 -8.38 7.70 1.50
CA GLY A 57 -8.56 9.09 1.87
C GLY A 57 -8.25 10.05 0.72
N VAL A 58 -7.14 9.84 -0.02
CA VAL A 58 -6.83 10.64 -1.21
C VAL A 58 -7.87 10.43 -2.32
N LEU A 59 -8.33 9.20 -2.51
CA LEU A 59 -9.36 8.87 -3.49
C LEU A 59 -10.69 9.56 -3.17
N LEU A 60 -11.14 9.51 -1.92
CA LEU A 60 -12.34 10.20 -1.46
C LEU A 60 -12.19 11.72 -1.61
N MET A 61 -11.04 12.27 -1.24
CA MET A 61 -10.74 13.70 -1.43
C MET A 61 -10.87 14.10 -2.90
N SER A 62 -10.37 13.26 -3.84
CA SER A 62 -10.50 13.53 -5.28
C SER A 62 -11.95 13.49 -5.79
N SER A 63 -12.85 12.88 -5.02
CA SER A 63 -14.29 12.85 -5.34
C SER A 63 -15.05 14.04 -4.74
N LEU A 64 -14.54 14.59 -3.63
CA LEU A 64 -15.15 15.74 -2.95
C LEU A 64 -14.64 17.08 -3.46
N LEU A 65 -13.37 17.15 -3.88
CA LEU A 65 -12.73 18.37 -4.36
C LEU A 65 -12.54 18.31 -5.86
N SER A 66 -12.89 19.43 -6.55
CA SER A 66 -12.62 19.57 -7.96
C SER A 66 -11.12 19.74 -8.22
N VAL A 67 -10.59 19.01 -9.20
CA VAL A 67 -9.24 19.19 -9.75
C VAL A 67 -9.17 20.31 -10.78
N GLU A 68 -10.33 20.81 -11.24
CA GLU A 68 -10.46 21.91 -12.18
C GLU A 68 -10.52 23.24 -11.42
N ALA A 69 -9.97 24.29 -12.02
CA ALA A 69 -10.13 25.65 -11.50
C ALA A 69 -11.43 26.24 -12.03
N GLU A 70 -12.19 26.88 -11.17
CA GLU A 70 -13.31 27.72 -11.60
C GLU A 70 -12.75 29.01 -12.20
N GLU A 71 -13.25 29.39 -13.38
CA GLU A 71 -12.90 30.66 -14.02
C GLU A 71 -13.73 31.79 -13.36
N PHE A 72 -13.05 32.74 -12.75
CA PHE A 72 -13.69 33.94 -12.22
C PHE A 72 -13.69 35.06 -13.28
N GLU A 73 -14.79 35.78 -13.42
CA GLU A 73 -14.90 36.93 -14.34
C GLU A 73 -13.82 37.97 -13.95
N GLY A 74 -12.97 38.30 -14.94
CA GLY A 74 -11.92 39.32 -14.80
C GLY A 74 -10.52 38.82 -14.52
N GLU A 75 -10.29 37.51 -14.36
CA GLU A 75 -8.96 36.93 -14.14
C GLU A 75 -8.23 36.59 -15.45
N LYS A 76 -6.91 36.70 -15.43
CA LYS A 76 -6.04 36.19 -16.49
C LYS A 76 -6.21 34.69 -16.61
N LYS A 77 -6.39 34.16 -17.80
CA LYS A 77 -6.43 32.73 -18.08
C LYS A 77 -5.17 32.04 -17.52
N LEU A 78 -5.38 31.19 -16.53
CA LEU A 78 -4.31 30.41 -15.94
C LEU A 78 -3.82 29.33 -16.92
N THR A 79 -2.52 29.06 -16.91
CA THR A 79 -1.99 27.92 -17.68
C THR A 79 -2.38 26.60 -17.00
N HIS A 80 -2.50 25.53 -17.77
CA HIS A 80 -2.82 24.19 -17.24
C HIS A 80 -1.87 23.74 -16.13
N LEU A 81 -0.59 24.12 -16.19
CA LEU A 81 0.40 23.81 -15.16
C LEU A 81 0.15 24.61 -13.86
N GLN A 82 -0.23 25.89 -13.97
CA GLN A 82 -0.56 26.71 -12.80
C GLN A 82 -1.77 26.15 -12.05
N VAL A 83 -2.82 25.75 -12.78
CA VAL A 83 -4.00 25.09 -12.21
C VAL A 83 -3.60 23.77 -11.56
N TYR A 84 -2.83 22.94 -12.27
CA TYR A 84 -2.39 21.65 -11.77
C TYR A 84 -1.62 21.78 -10.44
N PHE A 85 -0.57 22.58 -10.41
CA PHE A 85 0.25 22.73 -9.22
C PHE A 85 -0.48 23.46 -8.08
N GLY A 86 -1.31 24.45 -8.38
CA GLY A 86 -2.10 25.17 -7.37
C GLY A 86 -3.05 24.24 -6.63
N LYS A 87 -3.80 23.42 -7.33
CA LYS A 87 -4.70 22.41 -6.73
C LYS A 87 -3.92 21.27 -6.07
N LEU A 88 -2.81 20.84 -6.67
CA LEU A 88 -1.96 19.78 -6.13
C LEU A 88 -1.48 20.11 -4.71
N PHE A 89 -1.07 21.36 -4.44
CA PHE A 89 -0.64 21.75 -3.09
C PHE A 89 -1.76 21.63 -2.05
N LEU A 90 -3.00 21.93 -2.42
CA LEU A 90 -4.16 21.72 -1.54
C LEU A 90 -4.34 20.23 -1.24
N PHE A 91 -4.31 19.39 -2.27
CA PHE A 91 -4.44 17.94 -2.12
C PHE A 91 -3.32 17.36 -1.25
N LEU A 92 -2.06 17.77 -1.46
CA LEU A 92 -0.92 17.34 -0.66
C LEU A 92 -1.08 17.72 0.81
N SER A 93 -1.49 18.94 1.08
CA SER A 93 -1.66 19.42 2.46
C SER A 93 -2.69 18.60 3.22
N ILE A 94 -3.84 18.35 2.61
CA ILE A 94 -4.92 17.56 3.22
C ILE A 94 -4.48 16.09 3.35
N ALA A 95 -3.84 15.51 2.34
CA ALA A 95 -3.38 14.13 2.36
C ALA A 95 -2.33 13.88 3.44
N ILE A 96 -1.40 14.80 3.64
CA ILE A 96 -0.40 14.70 4.72
C ILE A 96 -1.08 14.78 6.09
N ILE A 97 -1.99 15.72 6.29
CA ILE A 97 -2.71 15.89 7.56
C ILE A 97 -3.51 14.62 7.86
N GLN A 98 -4.29 14.10 6.92
CA GLN A 98 -5.07 12.87 7.15
C GLN A 98 -4.18 11.65 7.39
N GLY A 99 -3.06 11.51 6.67
CA GLY A 99 -2.10 10.44 6.89
C GLY A 99 -1.50 10.49 8.29
N LEU A 100 -1.13 11.69 8.76
CA LEU A 100 -0.63 11.89 10.13
C LEU A 100 -1.70 11.56 11.17
N ILE A 101 -2.95 11.97 10.97
CA ILE A 101 -4.05 11.64 11.89
C ILE A 101 -4.22 10.11 12.02
N VAL A 102 -4.22 9.38 10.90
CA VAL A 102 -4.31 7.91 10.91
C VAL A 102 -3.12 7.31 11.66
N THR A 103 -1.90 7.69 11.30
CA THR A 103 -0.67 7.16 11.92
C THR A 103 -0.57 7.49 13.41
N LEU A 104 -0.97 8.68 13.83
CA LEU A 104 -1.03 9.05 15.24
C LEU A 104 -2.14 8.26 15.96
N GLY A 105 -3.27 8.01 15.29
CA GLY A 105 -4.31 7.11 15.79
C GLY A 105 -3.79 5.69 16.03
N ASP A 106 -2.98 5.15 15.12
CA ASP A 106 -2.35 3.84 15.29
C ASP A 106 -1.47 3.79 16.56
N VAL A 107 -0.72 4.85 16.82
CA VAL A 107 0.17 4.93 18.00
C VAL A 107 -0.63 5.15 19.29
N PHE A 108 -1.52 6.14 19.31
CA PHE A 108 -2.17 6.58 20.56
C PHE A 108 -3.46 5.81 20.87
N ILE A 109 -4.21 5.35 19.87
CA ILE A 109 -5.49 4.65 20.05
C ILE A 109 -5.28 3.13 19.99
N LEU A 110 -4.56 2.62 18.97
CA LEU A 110 -4.29 1.18 18.85
C LEU A 110 -3.11 0.73 19.71
N GLY A 111 -2.32 1.67 20.25
CA GLY A 111 -1.23 1.37 21.18
C GLY A 111 0.01 0.77 20.51
N ILE A 112 0.23 1.03 19.22
CA ILE A 112 1.42 0.57 18.50
C ILE A 112 2.65 1.26 19.07
N LYS A 113 3.69 0.47 19.33
CA LYS A 113 4.99 0.97 19.80
C LYS A 113 6.01 0.84 18.68
N PRO A 114 6.16 1.86 17.80
CA PRO A 114 7.11 1.77 16.70
C PRO A 114 8.54 1.79 17.23
N ALA A 115 9.42 0.99 16.62
CA ALA A 115 10.85 1.01 16.90
C ALA A 115 11.48 2.37 16.55
N SER A 116 10.92 3.06 15.53
CA SER A 116 11.33 4.41 15.14
C SER A 116 10.12 5.27 14.76
N MET A 117 9.71 6.17 15.68
CA MET A 117 8.63 7.12 15.42
C MET A 117 8.96 8.09 14.29
N GLY A 118 10.21 8.52 14.17
CA GLY A 118 10.66 9.41 13.10
C GLY A 118 10.51 8.77 11.71
N LEU A 119 10.85 7.49 11.57
CA LEU A 119 10.66 6.74 10.32
C LEU A 119 9.19 6.51 10.03
N LEU A 120 8.36 6.24 11.04
CA LEU A 120 6.94 6.05 10.87
C LEU A 120 6.28 7.31 10.28
N ILE A 121 6.59 8.48 10.84
CA ILE A 121 6.12 9.78 10.35
C ILE A 121 6.65 10.04 8.94
N LEU A 122 7.94 9.77 8.68
CA LEU A 122 8.55 9.95 7.37
C LEU A 122 7.85 9.10 6.30
N PHE A 123 7.63 7.80 6.57
CA PHE A 123 6.92 6.93 5.63
C PHE A 123 5.47 7.38 5.42
N THR A 124 4.79 7.87 6.46
CA THR A 124 3.45 8.45 6.35
C THR A 124 3.43 9.61 5.35
N ILE A 125 4.33 10.59 5.53
CA ILE A 125 4.41 11.77 4.68
C ILE A 125 4.75 11.38 3.22
N ILE A 126 5.78 10.55 3.03
CA ILE A 126 6.21 10.13 1.67
C ILE A 126 5.11 9.29 0.99
N THR A 127 4.43 8.41 1.72
CA THR A 127 3.31 7.63 1.19
C THR A 127 2.15 8.53 0.78
N ALA A 128 1.77 9.49 1.63
CA ALA A 128 0.71 10.46 1.33
C ALA A 128 1.04 11.30 0.09
N ILE A 129 2.28 11.76 -0.05
CA ILE A 129 2.76 12.50 -1.22
C ILE A 129 2.69 11.61 -2.48
N THR A 130 3.23 10.40 -2.41
CA THR A 130 3.26 9.46 -3.54
C THR A 130 1.85 9.13 -4.03
N PHE A 131 0.95 8.80 -3.12
CA PHE A 131 -0.43 8.43 -3.46
C PHE A 131 -1.21 9.62 -4.00
N THR A 132 -0.98 10.82 -3.44
CA THR A 132 -1.56 12.04 -3.99
C THR A 132 -1.08 12.28 -5.42
N PHE A 133 0.21 12.15 -5.70
CA PHE A 133 0.71 12.33 -7.06
C PHE A 133 0.08 11.33 -8.03
N ILE A 134 -0.04 10.06 -7.66
CA ILE A 134 -0.64 9.04 -8.53
C ILE A 134 -2.11 9.34 -8.78
N ILE A 135 -2.92 9.46 -7.72
CA ILE A 135 -4.37 9.61 -7.84
C ILE A 135 -4.74 10.95 -8.47
N TYR A 136 -4.13 12.03 -7.98
CA TYR A 136 -4.39 13.37 -8.50
C TYR A 136 -4.02 13.49 -9.99
N THR A 137 -2.91 12.91 -10.41
CA THR A 137 -2.51 12.90 -11.82
C THR A 137 -3.50 12.11 -12.68
N LEU A 138 -3.91 10.91 -12.23
CA LEU A 138 -4.92 10.11 -12.93
C LEU A 138 -6.23 10.88 -13.08
N VAL A 139 -6.71 11.49 -11.99
CA VAL A 139 -7.96 12.27 -12.01
C VAL A 139 -7.82 13.55 -12.84
N SER A 140 -6.67 14.22 -12.80
CA SER A 140 -6.41 15.41 -13.60
C SER A 140 -6.34 15.13 -15.10
N ILE A 141 -5.92 13.91 -15.51
CA ILE A 141 -5.85 13.52 -16.93
C ILE A 141 -7.19 12.96 -17.42
N PHE A 142 -7.80 12.06 -16.64
CA PHE A 142 -8.94 11.23 -17.07
C PHE A 142 -10.28 11.62 -16.41
N GLY A 143 -10.33 12.63 -15.55
CA GLY A 143 -11.56 13.04 -14.86
C GLY A 143 -12.15 11.91 -14.00
N ASN A 144 -13.45 11.65 -14.14
CA ASN A 144 -14.15 10.60 -13.41
C ASN A 144 -13.64 9.19 -13.74
N LEU A 145 -13.23 8.95 -14.99
CA LEU A 145 -12.57 7.70 -15.36
C LEU A 145 -11.26 7.50 -14.59
N GLY A 146 -10.51 8.57 -14.29
CA GLY A 146 -9.30 8.51 -13.47
C GLY A 146 -9.56 8.03 -12.06
N LYS A 147 -10.70 8.40 -11.46
CA LYS A 147 -11.15 7.88 -10.16
C LYS A 147 -11.42 6.38 -10.23
N ALA A 148 -12.14 5.93 -11.26
CA ALA A 148 -12.42 4.51 -11.47
C ALA A 148 -11.13 3.70 -11.66
N ILE A 149 -10.17 4.19 -12.44
CA ILE A 149 -8.85 3.59 -12.61
C ILE A 149 -8.13 3.47 -11.26
N ALA A 150 -8.14 4.53 -10.43
CA ALA A 150 -7.50 4.51 -9.12
C ALA A 150 -8.14 3.48 -8.16
N VAL A 151 -9.47 3.25 -8.26
CA VAL A 151 -10.16 2.17 -7.52
C VAL A 151 -9.70 0.81 -8.02
N VAL A 152 -9.64 0.59 -9.33
CA VAL A 152 -9.17 -0.69 -9.92
C VAL A 152 -7.73 -0.98 -9.50
N ILE A 153 -6.83 0.00 -9.58
CA ILE A 153 -5.45 -0.12 -9.11
C ILE A 153 -5.42 -0.51 -7.63
N MET A 154 -6.25 0.12 -6.79
CA MET A 154 -6.35 -0.21 -5.37
C MET A 154 -6.71 -1.67 -5.14
N VAL A 155 -7.71 -2.20 -5.85
CA VAL A 155 -8.13 -3.61 -5.73
C VAL A 155 -6.98 -4.56 -6.06
N PHE A 156 -6.25 -4.30 -7.15
CA PHE A 156 -5.06 -5.09 -7.49
C PHE A 156 -3.94 -4.99 -6.46
N GLN A 157 -3.73 -3.82 -5.87
CA GLN A 157 -2.74 -3.60 -4.82
C GLN A 157 -3.10 -4.34 -3.52
N ILE A 158 -4.38 -4.36 -3.12
CA ILE A 158 -4.85 -5.11 -1.95
C ILE A 158 -4.48 -6.59 -2.09
N ALA A 159 -4.72 -7.18 -3.25
CA ALA A 159 -4.41 -8.59 -3.51
C ALA A 159 -2.91 -8.83 -3.74
N GLY A 160 -2.22 -7.90 -4.41
CA GLY A 160 -0.87 -8.12 -4.96
C GLY A 160 0.28 -7.53 -4.19
N ALA A 161 0.06 -6.70 -3.16
CA ALA A 161 1.15 -6.06 -2.43
C ALA A 161 1.77 -6.93 -1.33
N GLY A 162 1.20 -8.08 -1.00
CA GLY A 162 1.69 -8.95 0.08
C GLY A 162 1.50 -8.34 1.48
N GLY A 163 0.45 -7.51 1.64
CA GLY A 163 0.18 -6.80 2.88
C GLY A 163 -0.48 -7.66 3.94
N ILE A 164 -1.47 -8.46 3.57
CA ILE A 164 -2.24 -9.33 4.48
C ILE A 164 -1.63 -10.74 4.50
N TYR A 165 -1.41 -11.30 3.32
CA TYR A 165 -0.85 -12.64 3.16
C TYR A 165 0.50 -12.58 2.44
N PRO A 166 1.42 -13.52 2.74
CA PRO A 166 2.65 -13.65 1.97
C PRO A 166 2.35 -13.81 0.49
N ILE A 167 3.05 -13.06 -0.37
CA ILE A 167 2.78 -13.06 -1.81
C ILE A 167 2.95 -14.45 -2.45
N GLN A 168 3.74 -15.32 -1.81
CA GLN A 168 3.98 -16.69 -2.25
C GLN A 168 2.73 -17.58 -2.18
N THR A 169 1.74 -17.21 -1.38
CA THR A 169 0.45 -17.92 -1.26
C THR A 169 -0.54 -17.52 -2.35
N ASN A 170 -0.27 -16.42 -3.08
CA ASN A 170 -1.10 -15.93 -4.16
C ASN A 170 -0.70 -16.55 -5.52
N PRO A 171 -1.58 -16.51 -6.55
CA PRO A 171 -1.21 -16.92 -7.90
C PRO A 171 0.07 -16.21 -8.38
N LYS A 172 0.92 -16.92 -9.11
CA LYS A 172 2.26 -16.43 -9.55
C LYS A 172 2.23 -15.06 -10.23
N ILE A 173 1.14 -14.72 -10.93
CA ILE A 173 0.96 -13.43 -11.61
C ILE A 173 1.08 -12.25 -10.64
N PHE A 174 0.55 -12.37 -9.42
CA PHE A 174 0.65 -11.31 -8.41
C PHE A 174 2.09 -11.08 -7.94
N GLY A 175 2.89 -12.15 -7.84
CA GLY A 175 4.32 -12.03 -7.52
C GLY A 175 5.10 -11.29 -8.60
N VAL A 176 4.78 -11.52 -9.88
CA VAL A 176 5.40 -10.80 -11.02
C VAL A 176 4.99 -9.32 -11.03
N LEU A 177 3.73 -9.02 -10.70
CA LEU A 177 3.20 -7.65 -10.68
C LEU A 177 3.52 -6.88 -9.40
N GLN A 178 3.90 -7.56 -8.32
CA GLN A 178 4.16 -6.95 -7.02
C GLN A 178 5.09 -5.73 -7.06
N PRO A 179 6.22 -5.72 -7.82
CA PRO A 179 7.10 -4.55 -7.91
C PRO A 179 6.44 -3.30 -8.53
N LEU A 180 5.33 -3.45 -9.24
CA LEU A 180 4.60 -2.34 -9.86
C LEU A 180 3.63 -1.66 -8.90
N TRP A 181 3.45 -2.19 -7.70
CA TRP A 181 2.50 -1.66 -6.73
C TRP A 181 3.18 -0.76 -5.70
N PRO A 182 2.85 0.52 -5.61
CA PRO A 182 3.39 1.41 -4.59
C PRO A 182 3.04 0.97 -3.15
N PHE A 183 1.93 0.26 -2.94
CA PHE A 183 1.59 -0.35 -1.64
C PHE A 183 2.67 -1.28 -1.12
N THR A 184 3.32 -2.05 -1.98
CA THR A 184 4.40 -2.98 -1.61
C THR A 184 5.49 -2.27 -0.81
N TYR A 185 5.93 -1.12 -1.29
CA TYR A 185 7.02 -0.35 -0.71
C TYR A 185 6.56 0.48 0.49
N ALA A 186 5.34 1.00 0.44
CA ALA A 186 4.75 1.71 1.57
C ALA A 186 4.58 0.77 2.76
N ILE A 187 3.92 -0.39 2.57
CA ILE A 187 3.71 -1.39 3.64
C ILE A 187 5.04 -1.89 4.21
N ALA A 188 6.02 -2.19 3.34
CA ALA A 188 7.35 -2.60 3.78
C ALA A 188 8.02 -1.50 4.62
N GLY A 189 7.93 -0.23 4.19
CA GLY A 189 8.47 0.90 4.94
C GLY A 189 7.83 1.11 6.32
N PHE A 190 6.50 0.96 6.42
CA PHE A 190 5.81 0.99 7.71
C PHE A 190 6.23 -0.18 8.61
N ARG A 191 6.43 -1.39 8.04
CA ARG A 191 6.95 -2.55 8.79
C ARG A 191 8.35 -2.29 9.36
N GLU A 192 9.25 -1.70 8.56
CA GLU A 192 10.58 -1.31 9.02
C GLU A 192 10.51 -0.30 10.18
N ALA A 193 9.62 0.69 10.09
CA ALA A 193 9.45 1.69 11.13
C ALA A 193 8.90 1.11 12.45
N ILE A 194 8.02 0.11 12.37
CA ILE A 194 7.34 -0.50 13.53
C ILE A 194 8.22 -1.58 14.16
N ALA A 195 8.76 -2.49 13.36
CA ALA A 195 9.40 -3.70 13.88
C ALA A 195 10.92 -3.55 14.12
N GLY A 196 11.56 -2.59 13.46
CA GLY A 196 13.00 -2.33 13.56
C GLY A 196 13.61 -2.07 12.19
N PRO A 197 14.21 -0.88 11.96
CA PRO A 197 14.66 -0.46 10.65
C PRO A 197 15.93 -1.21 10.21
N VAL A 198 15.87 -1.84 9.04
CA VAL A 198 17.03 -2.27 8.27
C VAL A 198 17.34 -1.18 7.25
N GLN A 199 18.47 -0.51 7.39
CA GLN A 199 18.83 0.67 6.59
C GLN A 199 18.71 0.45 5.08
N ALA A 200 19.17 -0.69 4.56
CA ALA A 200 19.09 -1.01 3.14
C ALA A 200 17.63 -1.14 2.66
N ALA A 201 16.74 -1.73 3.48
CA ALA A 201 15.32 -1.85 3.16
C ALA A 201 14.62 -0.49 3.20
N VAL A 202 14.93 0.35 4.18
CA VAL A 202 14.41 1.73 4.28
C VAL A 202 14.77 2.53 3.03
N ILE A 203 16.05 2.54 2.61
CA ILE A 203 16.51 3.28 1.41
C ILE A 203 15.82 2.74 0.15
N LYS A 204 15.72 1.42 0.00
CA LYS A 204 15.04 0.78 -1.14
C LYS A 204 13.57 1.23 -1.23
N ASN A 205 12.84 1.18 -0.12
CA ASN A 205 11.42 1.49 -0.09
C ASN A 205 11.16 2.98 -0.34
N LEU A 206 11.95 3.88 0.27
CA LEU A 206 11.88 5.32 -0.01
C LEU A 206 12.21 5.64 -1.47
N GLY A 207 13.27 5.02 -2.01
CA GLY A 207 13.68 5.19 -3.40
C GLY A 207 12.59 4.74 -4.39
N ALA A 208 11.92 3.62 -4.12
CA ALA A 208 10.82 3.16 -4.94
C ALA A 208 9.62 4.12 -4.90
N LEU A 209 9.20 4.58 -3.72
CA LEU A 209 8.11 5.57 -3.58
C LEU A 209 8.46 6.88 -4.31
N PHE A 210 9.70 7.31 -4.25
CA PHE A 210 10.18 8.50 -4.98
C PHE A 210 10.11 8.31 -6.51
N ILE A 211 10.47 7.12 -7.02
CA ILE A 211 10.34 6.79 -8.45
C ILE A 211 8.87 6.83 -8.87
N PHE A 212 7.94 6.28 -8.09
CA PHE A 212 6.51 6.38 -8.38
C PHE A 212 6.01 7.83 -8.40
N SER A 213 6.49 8.66 -7.47
CA SER A 213 6.16 10.08 -7.40
C SER A 213 6.61 10.83 -8.65
N ILE A 214 7.87 10.64 -9.07
CA ILE A 214 8.41 11.26 -10.28
C ILE A 214 7.68 10.74 -11.53
N GLY A 215 7.48 9.41 -11.63
CA GLY A 215 6.77 8.81 -12.75
C GLY A 215 5.36 9.38 -12.93
N SER A 216 4.63 9.56 -11.82
CA SER A 216 3.30 10.17 -11.83
C SER A 216 3.33 11.63 -12.29
N LEU A 217 4.30 12.43 -11.82
CA LEU A 217 4.44 13.82 -12.25
C LEU A 217 4.80 13.91 -13.75
N LEU A 218 5.63 13.00 -14.26
CA LEU A 218 5.96 12.97 -15.69
C LEU A 218 4.73 12.66 -16.55
N LEU A 219 3.78 11.86 -16.06
CA LEU A 219 2.53 11.58 -16.78
C LEU A 219 1.67 12.84 -17.02
N VAL A 220 1.83 13.91 -16.22
CA VAL A 220 1.13 15.17 -16.43
C VAL A 220 1.41 15.76 -17.81
N VAL A 221 2.60 15.56 -18.36
CA VAL A 221 2.98 16.03 -19.69
C VAL A 221 2.07 15.42 -20.77
N LEU A 222 1.56 14.20 -20.51
CA LEU A 222 0.64 13.52 -21.42
C LEU A 222 -0.79 14.10 -21.40
N LYS A 223 -1.13 14.96 -20.45
CA LYS A 223 -2.47 15.58 -20.37
C LYS A 223 -2.82 16.30 -21.67
N LYS A 224 -1.90 17.11 -22.20
CA LYS A 224 -2.15 17.91 -23.42
C LYS A 224 -2.43 17.07 -24.66
N PRO A 225 -1.61 16.07 -25.03
CA PRO A 225 -1.88 15.22 -26.20
C PRO A 225 -3.10 14.31 -26.04
N LEU A 226 -3.45 13.93 -24.82
CA LEU A 226 -4.57 13.02 -24.54
C LEU A 226 -5.91 13.74 -24.35
N HIS A 227 -5.94 15.07 -24.26
CA HIS A 227 -7.13 15.85 -23.88
C HIS A 227 -8.40 15.45 -24.67
N LYS A 228 -8.31 15.39 -26.00
CA LYS A 228 -9.47 15.03 -26.84
C LYS A 228 -9.99 13.60 -26.60
N VAL A 229 -9.07 12.66 -26.35
CA VAL A 229 -9.43 11.26 -26.10
C VAL A 229 -10.03 11.11 -24.71
N THR A 230 -9.44 11.76 -23.71
CA THR A 230 -9.90 11.70 -22.33
C THR A 230 -11.24 12.41 -22.13
N GLU A 231 -11.47 13.53 -22.81
CA GLU A 231 -12.75 14.24 -22.83
C GLU A 231 -13.86 13.34 -23.39
N TYR A 232 -13.65 12.75 -24.57
CA TYR A 232 -14.59 11.80 -25.16
C TYR A 232 -14.88 10.59 -24.25
N MET A 233 -13.84 10.02 -23.63
CA MET A 233 -14.00 8.89 -22.71
C MET A 233 -14.75 9.28 -21.44
N ASN A 234 -14.49 10.47 -20.90
CA ASN A 234 -15.14 10.96 -19.69
C ASN A 234 -16.64 11.25 -19.96
N ASP A 235 -16.98 11.84 -21.11
CA ASP A 235 -18.37 12.08 -21.51
C ASP A 235 -19.13 10.76 -21.65
N LYS A 236 -18.53 9.78 -22.30
CA LYS A 236 -19.10 8.43 -22.41
C LYS A 236 -19.27 7.74 -21.04
N PHE A 237 -18.34 7.94 -20.13
CA PHE A 237 -18.43 7.40 -18.77
C PHE A 237 -19.60 8.05 -17.99
N ILE A 238 -19.78 9.36 -18.12
CA ILE A 238 -20.91 10.09 -17.50
C ILE A 238 -22.26 9.62 -18.10
N GLU A 239 -22.34 9.40 -19.43
CA GLU A 239 -23.54 8.88 -20.08
C GLU A 239 -23.98 7.51 -19.55
N THR A 240 -23.08 6.70 -18.98
CA THR A 240 -23.42 5.39 -18.38
C THR A 240 -24.10 5.52 -17.02
N GLY A 241 -24.18 6.73 -16.44
CA GLY A 241 -24.84 7.00 -15.16
C GLY A 241 -24.05 6.50 -13.93
N LEU A 242 -22.75 6.24 -14.08
CA LEU A 242 -21.82 5.81 -13.03
C LEU A 242 -21.02 6.99 -12.49
#